data_9d521486bc64f419e7fe6be9b41f6690
#
_entry.id   9d521486bc64f419e7fe6be9b41f6690
#
_cell.length_a   1.000
_cell.length_b   1.000
_cell.length_c   1.000
_cell.angle_alpha   90.00
_cell.angle_beta   90.00
_cell.angle_gamma   90.00
#
_symmetry.space_group_name_H-M   'P 1'
#
loop_
_entity.id
_entity.type
_entity.pdbx_description
1 polymer ?
#
loop_
_entity_poly.entity_id
_entity_poly.type
_entity_poly.pdbx_seq_one_letter_code
_entity_poly.pdbx_strand_id
1 'polypeptide(L)'
;MAPPVHYERHRPEQTTLYRLVQQHAASFIAHTEASTGWQLPQFIKGEFDAFLECGILAHGFLRLRCGECGHDKLLAFSCKRRGFCPSCGARRMSQTSAQRVDHVIPHVPVRQWVLSLPIPLRLLLAAQPELVTPVLQVVQRVVTRHLLDRAGLKAAEGHGGAVTLIQRFGSAANLNIHLHGLVLDGVYRCGADGAPSFIEAGVPTEDELHALLQTIIARLMKMLTRRGVLVEDMGQTYLAEPDGDGDEARTLRPLQAAAITYRIAFGPRAGQKMLTLRGAMPQEATSRQPLCADIDGFSLHAAVRGKTWSDPYFPFQGAAQIGRASCRARV
;
A
#
# COMPACT_ATOMS: atom_id res chain seq x y z
N MET A 1 19.50 -33.11 15.93
CA MET A 1 18.25 -32.64 16.59
C MET A 1 18.36 -31.11 16.65
N ALA A 2 17.40 -30.37 16.05
CA ALA A 2 17.34 -28.92 16.25
C ALA A 2 17.06 -28.62 17.72
N PRO A 3 17.66 -27.57 18.32
CA PRO A 3 17.38 -27.19 19.68
C PRO A 3 15.88 -26.90 19.86
N PRO A 4 15.28 -27.22 21.02
CA PRO A 4 13.88 -26.94 21.25
C PRO A 4 13.63 -25.45 21.13
N VAL A 5 12.67 -25.06 20.28
CA VAL A 5 12.26 -23.67 20.11
C VAL A 5 11.61 -23.22 21.41
N HIS A 6 12.32 -22.42 22.18
CA HIS A 6 11.78 -21.85 23.42
C HIS A 6 10.79 -20.74 23.03
N TYR A 7 9.51 -20.94 23.33
CA TYR A 7 8.49 -19.91 23.11
C TYR A 7 8.62 -18.82 24.16
N GLU A 8 8.98 -17.62 23.74
CA GLU A 8 8.90 -16.41 24.56
C GLU A 8 7.71 -15.56 24.13
N ARG A 9 6.92 -15.08 25.12
CA ARG A 9 5.80 -14.19 24.85
C ARG A 9 6.32 -12.87 24.26
N HIS A 10 5.77 -12.45 23.14
CA HIS A 10 5.99 -11.09 22.65
C HIS A 10 5.49 -10.07 23.68
N ARG A 11 6.32 -9.07 23.99
CA ARG A 11 6.05 -8.01 24.97
C ARG A 11 5.94 -6.66 24.25
N PRO A 12 4.77 -6.31 23.70
CA PRO A 12 4.58 -5.07 22.96
C PRO A 12 4.90 -3.84 23.81
N GLU A 13 4.62 -3.89 25.10
CA GLU A 13 4.89 -2.83 26.09
C GLU A 13 6.37 -2.43 26.20
N GLN A 14 7.28 -3.27 25.73
CA GLN A 14 8.73 -3.00 25.74
C GLN A 14 9.22 -2.36 24.43
N THR A 15 8.39 -2.29 23.40
CA THR A 15 8.80 -1.74 22.10
C THR A 15 8.85 -0.21 22.11
N THR A 16 9.75 0.35 21.31
CA THR A 16 9.86 1.80 21.13
C THR A 16 8.56 2.42 20.64
N LEU A 17 7.87 1.77 19.69
CA LEU A 17 6.61 2.24 19.16
C LEU A 17 5.52 2.30 20.24
N TYR A 18 5.43 1.28 21.10
CA TYR A 18 4.47 1.28 22.20
C TYR A 18 4.69 2.47 23.14
N ARG A 19 5.92 2.68 23.60
CA ARG A 19 6.29 3.80 24.49
C ARG A 19 5.99 5.16 23.84
N LEU A 20 6.30 5.31 22.56
CA LEU A 20 6.01 6.54 21.82
C LEU A 20 4.49 6.82 21.81
N VAL A 21 3.67 5.83 21.46
CA VAL A 21 2.21 5.99 21.42
C VAL A 21 1.67 6.26 22.82
N GLN A 22 2.11 5.51 23.83
CA GLN A 22 1.68 5.67 25.21
C GLN A 22 1.95 7.10 25.74
N GLN A 23 3.13 7.64 25.42
CA GLN A 23 3.54 8.97 25.90
C GLN A 23 2.85 10.13 25.12
N HIS A 24 2.55 9.95 23.85
CA HIS A 24 2.20 11.07 22.97
C HIS A 24 0.79 11.00 22.37
N ALA A 25 0.07 9.88 22.44
CA ALA A 25 -1.25 9.79 21.79
C ALA A 25 -2.24 10.81 22.35
N ALA A 26 -2.35 10.93 23.67
CA ALA A 26 -3.27 11.88 24.29
C ALA A 26 -2.95 13.34 23.94
N SER A 27 -1.68 13.73 24.03
CA SER A 27 -1.24 15.08 23.67
C SER A 27 -1.39 15.36 22.18
N PHE A 28 -1.16 14.37 21.32
CA PHE A 28 -1.39 14.48 19.87
C PHE A 28 -2.87 14.72 19.56
N ILE A 29 -3.77 13.96 20.18
CA ILE A 29 -5.23 14.10 20.01
C ILE A 29 -5.66 15.51 20.44
N ALA A 30 -5.32 15.90 21.68
CA ALA A 30 -5.69 17.21 22.22
C ALA A 30 -5.16 18.37 21.36
N HIS A 31 -3.91 18.26 20.91
CA HIS A 31 -3.28 19.29 20.08
C HIS A 31 -3.93 19.38 18.69
N THR A 32 -4.27 18.24 18.09
CA THR A 32 -4.96 18.18 16.80
C THR A 32 -6.33 18.86 16.90
N GLU A 33 -7.11 18.52 17.92
CA GLU A 33 -8.45 19.08 18.15
C GLU A 33 -8.40 20.60 18.42
N ALA A 34 -7.45 21.03 19.24
CA ALA A 34 -7.25 22.47 19.49
C ALA A 34 -6.82 23.26 18.25
N SER A 35 -5.97 22.66 17.38
CA SER A 35 -5.45 23.32 16.18
C SER A 35 -6.46 23.38 15.04
N THR A 36 -7.38 22.42 14.95
CA THR A 36 -8.39 22.35 13.88
C THR A 36 -9.73 22.94 14.29
N GLY A 37 -10.00 23.04 15.60
CA GLY A 37 -11.32 23.39 16.15
C GLY A 37 -12.35 22.25 16.05
N TRP A 38 -11.95 21.05 15.63
CA TRP A 38 -12.82 19.89 15.41
C TRP A 38 -12.31 18.66 16.16
N GLN A 39 -13.22 17.79 16.55
CA GLN A 39 -12.84 16.54 17.21
C GLN A 39 -12.19 15.57 16.20
N LEU A 40 -11.16 14.86 16.66
CA LEU A 40 -10.59 13.74 15.89
C LEU A 40 -11.60 12.59 15.84
N PRO A 41 -11.83 11.98 14.66
CA PRO A 41 -12.78 10.88 14.53
C PRO A 41 -12.55 9.75 15.53
N GLN A 42 -13.65 9.23 16.11
CA GLN A 42 -13.60 8.22 17.17
C GLN A 42 -12.87 6.93 16.73
N PHE A 43 -12.95 6.57 15.43
CA PHE A 43 -12.26 5.39 14.94
C PHE A 43 -10.72 5.53 15.03
N ILE A 44 -10.18 6.77 14.90
CA ILE A 44 -8.74 7.04 15.05
C ILE A 44 -8.34 6.94 16.52
N LYS A 45 -9.11 7.55 17.43
CA LYS A 45 -8.87 7.44 18.88
C LYS A 45 -8.87 5.98 19.30
N GLY A 46 -9.88 5.22 18.85
CA GLY A 46 -9.98 3.79 19.14
C GLY A 46 -8.86 2.92 18.55
N GLU A 47 -8.16 3.35 17.49
CA GLU A 47 -6.96 2.65 17.02
C GLU A 47 -5.79 2.79 18.00
N PHE A 48 -5.61 3.98 18.62
CA PHE A 48 -4.57 4.18 19.66
C PHE A 48 -4.87 3.33 20.90
N ASP A 49 -6.11 3.36 21.40
CA ASP A 49 -6.52 2.61 22.59
C ASP A 49 -6.32 1.10 22.36
N ALA A 50 -6.87 0.58 21.26
CA ALA A 50 -6.75 -0.83 20.91
C ALA A 50 -5.30 -1.29 20.68
N PHE A 51 -4.41 -0.40 20.19
CA PHE A 51 -2.99 -0.71 20.06
C PHE A 51 -2.33 -0.84 21.45
N LEU A 52 -2.63 0.07 22.37
CA LEU A 52 -2.05 0.08 23.73
C LEU A 52 -2.51 -1.13 24.57
N GLU A 53 -3.63 -1.75 24.25
CA GLU A 53 -4.14 -2.96 24.91
C GLU A 53 -3.65 -4.26 24.25
N CYS A 54 -3.18 -4.18 23.00
CA CYS A 54 -2.92 -5.34 22.15
C CYS A 54 -1.76 -6.20 22.63
N GLY A 55 -2.05 -7.47 22.95
CA GLY A 55 -1.02 -8.46 23.34
C GLY A 55 -0.57 -8.35 24.79
N ILE A 56 -1.25 -7.57 25.61
CA ILE A 56 -0.96 -7.35 27.02
C ILE A 56 -1.91 -8.18 27.89
N LEU A 57 -1.39 -9.05 28.73
CA LEU A 57 -2.20 -9.96 29.55
C LEU A 57 -3.15 -9.22 30.52
N ALA A 58 -2.76 -8.04 30.99
CA ALA A 58 -3.57 -7.24 31.91
C ALA A 58 -4.91 -6.78 31.28
N HIS A 59 -4.96 -6.66 29.93
CA HIS A 59 -6.16 -6.30 29.19
C HIS A 59 -6.99 -7.49 28.71
N GLY A 60 -6.65 -8.71 29.19
CA GLY A 60 -7.39 -9.93 28.94
C GLY A 60 -6.59 -10.97 28.16
N PHE A 61 -6.93 -12.21 28.42
CA PHE A 61 -6.25 -13.37 27.85
C PHE A 61 -7.13 -14.61 27.79
N LEU A 62 -6.74 -15.54 26.93
CA LEU A 62 -7.25 -16.91 26.90
C LEU A 62 -6.27 -17.79 27.67
N ARG A 63 -6.78 -18.62 28.59
CA ARG A 63 -6.01 -19.66 29.28
C ARG A 63 -6.25 -20.99 28.57
N LEU A 64 -5.18 -21.56 28.04
CA LEU A 64 -5.16 -22.90 27.47
C LEU A 64 -4.52 -23.85 28.47
N ARG A 65 -5.23 -24.92 28.85
CA ARG A 65 -4.72 -25.95 29.75
C ARG A 65 -4.61 -27.28 29.04
N CYS A 66 -3.45 -27.90 29.11
CA CYS A 66 -3.27 -29.26 28.63
C CYS A 66 -4.00 -30.25 29.56
N GLY A 67 -4.87 -31.07 28.97
CA GLY A 67 -5.63 -32.08 29.76
C GLY A 67 -4.77 -33.20 30.31
N GLU A 68 -3.61 -33.51 29.69
CA GLU A 68 -2.73 -34.60 30.07
C GLU A 68 -1.70 -34.17 31.13
N CYS A 69 -0.96 -33.09 30.91
CA CYS A 69 0.14 -32.69 31.80
C CYS A 69 -0.21 -31.49 32.72
N GLY A 70 -1.40 -30.92 32.59
CA GLY A 70 -1.85 -29.77 33.38
C GLY A 70 -1.13 -28.46 33.07
N HIS A 71 -0.25 -28.42 32.08
CA HIS A 71 0.44 -27.18 31.69
C HIS A 71 -0.52 -26.10 31.20
N ASP A 72 -0.34 -24.90 31.74
CA ASP A 72 -1.14 -23.73 31.35
C ASP A 72 -0.36 -22.80 30.41
N LYS A 73 -1.00 -22.36 29.33
CA LYS A 73 -0.49 -21.33 28.44
C LYS A 73 -1.46 -20.15 28.38
N LEU A 74 -0.97 -18.96 28.68
CA LEU A 74 -1.75 -17.73 28.59
C LEU A 74 -1.51 -17.09 27.22
N LEU A 75 -2.59 -16.74 26.54
CA LEU A 75 -2.59 -16.07 25.24
C LEU A 75 -3.31 -14.74 25.38
N ALA A 76 -2.58 -13.63 25.42
CA ALA A 76 -3.16 -12.30 25.49
C ALA A 76 -4.03 -12.00 24.26
N PHE A 77 -5.13 -11.26 24.47
CA PHE A 77 -5.99 -10.84 23.37
C PHE A 77 -5.26 -9.86 22.46
N SER A 78 -5.60 -9.90 21.19
CA SER A 78 -5.05 -9.02 20.15
C SER A 78 -6.12 -8.08 19.64
N CYS A 79 -5.75 -6.85 19.29
CA CYS A 79 -6.70 -5.82 18.82
C CYS A 79 -7.41 -6.19 17.52
N LYS A 80 -6.83 -7.06 16.70
CA LYS A 80 -7.32 -7.46 15.37
C LYS A 80 -7.60 -6.28 14.42
N ARG A 81 -7.15 -5.08 14.81
CA ARG A 81 -7.34 -3.85 14.03
C ARG A 81 -6.49 -3.85 12.75
N ARG A 82 -6.87 -3.01 11.79
CA ARG A 82 -6.19 -2.86 10.49
C ARG A 82 -5.29 -1.63 10.43
N GLY A 83 -5.21 -0.87 11.51
CA GLY A 83 -4.38 0.32 11.61
C GLY A 83 -2.89 0.01 11.69
N PHE A 84 -2.21 0.64 12.61
CA PHE A 84 -0.75 0.62 12.69
C PHE A 84 -0.16 -0.44 13.63
N CYS A 85 -0.97 -1.33 14.23
CA CYS A 85 -0.46 -2.37 15.13
C CYS A 85 0.42 -3.39 14.37
N PRO A 86 1.75 -3.43 14.61
CA PRO A 86 2.66 -4.28 13.84
C PRO A 86 2.41 -5.78 14.06
N SER A 87 2.03 -6.18 15.27
CA SER A 87 1.76 -7.60 15.59
C SER A 87 0.54 -8.14 14.83
N CYS A 88 -0.56 -7.38 14.80
CA CYS A 88 -1.77 -7.76 14.08
C CYS A 88 -1.59 -7.62 12.57
N GLY A 89 -0.87 -6.60 12.12
CA GLY A 89 -0.53 -6.37 10.72
C GLY A 89 0.33 -7.50 10.16
N ALA A 90 1.44 -7.84 10.81
CA ALA A 90 2.35 -8.88 10.36
C ALA A 90 1.66 -10.26 10.26
N ARG A 91 0.87 -10.65 11.26
CA ARG A 91 0.13 -11.91 11.24
C ARG A 91 -0.82 -11.98 10.04
N ARG A 92 -1.59 -10.92 9.80
CA ARG A 92 -2.53 -10.85 8.68
C ARG A 92 -1.82 -10.90 7.34
N MET A 93 -0.71 -10.17 7.22
CA MET A 93 0.11 -10.16 6.00
C MET A 93 0.65 -11.56 5.71
N SER A 94 1.20 -12.25 6.70
CA SER A 94 1.68 -13.64 6.56
C SER A 94 0.57 -14.59 6.11
N GLN A 95 -0.60 -14.56 6.75
CA GLN A 95 -1.74 -15.41 6.39
C GLN A 95 -2.25 -15.12 4.98
N THR A 96 -2.38 -13.83 4.62
CA THR A 96 -2.82 -13.44 3.29
C THR A 96 -1.81 -13.84 2.23
N SER A 97 -0.52 -13.70 2.51
CA SER A 97 0.55 -14.10 1.60
C SER A 97 0.51 -15.60 1.35
N ALA A 98 0.47 -16.43 2.40
CA ALA A 98 0.38 -17.88 2.28
C ALA A 98 -0.84 -18.30 1.45
N GLN A 99 -2.03 -17.79 1.77
CA GLN A 99 -3.25 -18.11 1.01
C GLN A 99 -3.12 -17.74 -0.48
N ARG A 100 -2.49 -16.59 -0.80
CA ARG A 100 -2.32 -16.15 -2.19
C ARG A 100 -1.36 -17.06 -2.94
N VAL A 101 -0.26 -17.44 -2.31
CA VAL A 101 0.75 -18.34 -2.87
C VAL A 101 0.17 -19.74 -3.10
N ASP A 102 -0.52 -20.27 -2.10
CA ASP A 102 -0.93 -21.68 -2.11
C ASP A 102 -2.19 -21.94 -2.96
N HIS A 103 -3.08 -20.92 -3.11
CA HIS A 103 -4.43 -21.18 -3.62
C HIS A 103 -4.92 -20.20 -4.70
N VAL A 104 -4.23 -19.08 -4.95
CA VAL A 104 -4.80 -18.05 -5.85
C VAL A 104 -3.93 -17.81 -7.08
N ILE A 105 -2.61 -17.72 -6.92
CA ILE A 105 -1.71 -17.36 -8.01
C ILE A 105 -1.19 -18.65 -8.66
N PRO A 106 -1.43 -18.86 -9.95
CA PRO A 106 -0.94 -20.04 -10.65
C PRO A 106 0.59 -20.03 -10.76
N HIS A 107 1.19 -21.21 -10.96
CA HIS A 107 2.65 -21.41 -11.11
C HIS A 107 3.15 -20.96 -12.48
N VAL A 108 2.98 -19.69 -12.81
CA VAL A 108 3.46 -19.05 -14.04
C VAL A 108 4.26 -17.80 -13.69
N PRO A 109 5.04 -17.26 -14.62
CA PRO A 109 5.79 -16.03 -14.38
C PRO A 109 4.88 -14.87 -13.96
N VAL A 110 5.33 -14.09 -12.97
CA VAL A 110 4.62 -12.93 -12.43
C VAL A 110 5.54 -11.72 -12.48
N ARG A 111 5.01 -10.58 -12.88
CA ARG A 111 5.71 -9.29 -12.88
C ARG A 111 5.04 -8.33 -11.93
N GLN A 112 5.86 -7.62 -11.17
CA GLN A 112 5.38 -6.53 -10.31
C GLN A 112 5.32 -5.23 -11.12
N TRP A 113 4.14 -4.63 -11.14
CA TRP A 113 3.89 -3.30 -11.69
C TRP A 113 3.64 -2.33 -10.55
N VAL A 114 4.45 -1.29 -10.44
CA VAL A 114 4.28 -0.28 -9.39
C VAL A 114 3.92 1.05 -10.04
N LEU A 115 2.72 1.54 -9.75
CA LEU A 115 2.28 2.87 -10.17
C LEU A 115 2.33 3.82 -8.99
N SER A 116 3.17 4.85 -9.10
CA SER A 116 3.18 5.99 -8.19
C SER A 116 2.41 7.16 -8.81
N LEU A 117 1.76 7.94 -7.96
CA LEU A 117 0.92 9.06 -8.37
C LEU A 117 1.55 10.39 -7.94
N PRO A 118 1.27 11.51 -8.62
CA PRO A 118 1.69 12.83 -8.19
C PRO A 118 1.01 13.24 -6.88
N ILE A 119 1.65 14.14 -6.12
CA ILE A 119 1.20 14.56 -4.79
C ILE A 119 -0.28 14.96 -4.73
N PRO A 120 -0.83 15.79 -5.66
CA PRO A 120 -2.24 16.16 -5.64
C PRO A 120 -3.19 14.97 -5.70
N LEU A 121 -2.89 13.97 -6.54
CA LEU A 121 -3.72 12.75 -6.64
C LEU A 121 -3.58 11.84 -5.41
N ARG A 122 -2.41 11.79 -4.75
CA ARG A 122 -2.26 11.06 -3.47
C ARG A 122 -3.14 11.68 -2.39
N LEU A 123 -3.19 13.00 -2.32
CA LEU A 123 -4.06 13.73 -1.39
C LEU A 123 -5.53 13.47 -1.69
N LEU A 124 -5.93 13.56 -2.96
CA LEU A 124 -7.28 13.26 -3.40
C LEU A 124 -7.71 11.84 -3.01
N LEU A 125 -6.90 10.82 -3.29
CA LEU A 125 -7.22 9.42 -2.97
C LEU A 125 -7.18 9.13 -1.46
N ALA A 126 -6.47 9.94 -0.69
CA ALA A 126 -6.53 9.87 0.77
C ALA A 126 -7.82 10.45 1.33
N ALA A 127 -8.26 11.58 0.76
CA ALA A 127 -9.49 12.28 1.16
C ALA A 127 -10.76 11.55 0.64
N GLN A 128 -10.69 10.94 -0.53
CA GLN A 128 -11.81 10.25 -1.19
C GLN A 128 -11.42 8.79 -1.53
N PRO A 129 -11.43 7.88 -0.53
CA PRO A 129 -10.99 6.49 -0.72
C PRO A 129 -11.81 5.70 -1.74
N GLU A 130 -13.04 6.10 -2.02
CA GLU A 130 -13.95 5.51 -3.03
C GLU A 130 -13.39 5.65 -4.46
N LEU A 131 -12.52 6.62 -4.72
CA LEU A 131 -11.86 6.79 -6.01
C LEU A 131 -10.76 5.76 -6.27
N VAL A 132 -10.26 5.10 -5.24
CA VAL A 132 -9.15 4.13 -5.38
C VAL A 132 -9.54 2.96 -6.28
N THR A 133 -10.75 2.42 -6.12
CA THR A 133 -11.24 1.32 -6.96
C THR A 133 -11.37 1.69 -8.44
N PRO A 134 -11.99 2.81 -8.82
CA PRO A 134 -11.99 3.29 -10.21
C PRO A 134 -10.60 3.50 -10.80
N VAL A 135 -9.68 4.09 -10.04
CA VAL A 135 -8.27 4.25 -10.45
C VAL A 135 -7.65 2.88 -10.74
N LEU A 136 -7.80 1.94 -9.82
CA LEU A 136 -7.30 0.58 -9.97
C LEU A 136 -7.85 -0.10 -11.23
N GLN A 137 -9.15 0.03 -11.51
CA GLN A 137 -9.80 -0.53 -12.70
C GLN A 137 -9.25 0.05 -14.00
N VAL A 138 -8.88 1.33 -14.02
CA VAL A 138 -8.22 1.93 -15.20
C VAL A 138 -6.87 1.28 -15.43
N VAL A 139 -6.04 1.21 -14.38
CA VAL A 139 -4.68 0.62 -14.46
C VAL A 139 -4.74 -0.83 -14.92
N GLN A 140 -5.59 -1.64 -14.29
CA GLN A 140 -5.75 -3.06 -14.62
C GLN A 140 -6.16 -3.27 -16.08
N ARG A 141 -7.13 -2.48 -16.57
CA ARG A 141 -7.56 -2.58 -17.98
C ARG A 141 -6.47 -2.23 -18.97
N VAL A 142 -5.64 -1.22 -18.66
CA VAL A 142 -4.52 -0.83 -19.54
C VAL A 142 -3.45 -1.92 -19.56
N VAL A 143 -3.03 -2.41 -18.39
CA VAL A 143 -2.01 -3.48 -18.31
C VAL A 143 -2.51 -4.78 -18.96
N THR A 144 -3.74 -5.19 -18.66
CA THR A 144 -4.31 -6.41 -19.27
C THR A 144 -4.39 -6.29 -20.79
N ARG A 145 -4.79 -5.13 -21.33
CA ARG A 145 -4.83 -4.92 -22.77
C ARG A 145 -3.46 -5.03 -23.41
N HIS A 146 -2.45 -4.42 -22.80
CA HIS A 146 -1.07 -4.53 -23.26
C HIS A 146 -0.59 -5.99 -23.31
N LEU A 147 -0.87 -6.78 -22.28
CA LEU A 147 -0.48 -8.19 -22.25
C LEU A 147 -1.19 -9.03 -23.33
N LEU A 148 -2.47 -8.75 -23.60
CA LEU A 148 -3.23 -9.37 -24.66
C LEU A 148 -2.66 -9.02 -26.04
N ASP A 149 -2.35 -7.75 -26.28
CA ASP A 149 -1.77 -7.28 -27.54
C ASP A 149 -0.39 -7.91 -27.79
N ARG A 150 0.43 -8.04 -26.75
CA ARG A 150 1.72 -8.74 -26.83
C ARG A 150 1.59 -10.24 -27.13
N ALA A 151 0.53 -10.86 -26.61
CA ALA A 151 0.23 -12.26 -26.89
C ALA A 151 -0.46 -12.47 -28.27
N GLY A 152 -0.77 -11.39 -28.99
CA GLY A 152 -1.49 -11.46 -30.26
C GLY A 152 -2.95 -11.88 -30.13
N LEU A 153 -3.58 -11.66 -28.97
CA LEU A 153 -4.94 -12.10 -28.65
C LEU A 153 -5.92 -10.93 -28.54
N LYS A 154 -7.16 -11.18 -28.96
CA LYS A 154 -8.28 -10.27 -28.68
C LYS A 154 -8.77 -10.42 -27.25
N ALA A 155 -9.51 -9.44 -26.75
CA ALA A 155 -10.03 -9.43 -25.38
C ALA A 155 -10.92 -10.65 -25.04
N ALA A 156 -11.59 -11.24 -26.00
CA ALA A 156 -12.43 -12.42 -25.82
C ALA A 156 -11.64 -13.75 -25.87
N GLU A 157 -10.37 -13.74 -26.31
CA GLU A 157 -9.58 -14.94 -26.56
C GLU A 157 -8.59 -15.25 -25.43
N GLY A 158 -8.33 -14.26 -24.55
CA GLY A 158 -7.35 -14.42 -23.50
C GLY A 158 -7.75 -13.79 -22.17
N HIS A 159 -7.29 -14.38 -21.09
CA HIS A 159 -7.55 -13.93 -19.73
C HIS A 159 -6.24 -13.73 -18.96
N GLY A 160 -6.06 -12.55 -18.37
CA GLY A 160 -4.98 -12.27 -17.44
C GLY A 160 -5.43 -12.44 -16.00
N GLY A 161 -4.47 -12.36 -15.07
CA GLY A 161 -4.74 -12.34 -13.64
C GLY A 161 -3.85 -11.33 -12.93
N ALA A 162 -4.38 -10.69 -11.90
CA ALA A 162 -3.60 -9.76 -11.08
C ALA A 162 -4.09 -9.72 -9.64
N VAL A 163 -3.14 -9.52 -8.72
CA VAL A 163 -3.41 -9.14 -7.32
C VAL A 163 -2.80 -7.77 -7.11
N THR A 164 -3.61 -6.78 -6.73
CA THR A 164 -3.09 -5.43 -6.45
C THR A 164 -3.17 -5.10 -4.98
N LEU A 165 -2.05 -4.64 -4.46
CA LEU A 165 -1.90 -4.14 -3.11
C LEU A 165 -1.87 -2.61 -3.16
N ILE A 166 -2.75 -1.97 -2.41
CA ILE A 166 -2.79 -0.52 -2.26
C ILE A 166 -1.91 -0.19 -1.06
N GLN A 167 -0.70 0.31 -1.32
CA GLN A 167 0.17 0.78 -0.25
C GLN A 167 -0.14 2.25 0.02
N ARG A 168 -0.48 2.56 1.28
CA ARG A 168 -0.87 3.92 1.68
C ARG A 168 0.29 4.73 2.20
N PHE A 169 1.34 4.08 2.73
CA PHE A 169 2.46 4.74 3.39
C PHE A 169 3.79 4.40 2.73
N GLY A 170 4.68 5.36 2.70
CA GLY A 170 6.07 5.17 2.32
C GLY A 170 6.92 4.62 3.46
N SER A 171 8.22 4.44 3.20
CA SER A 171 9.18 3.87 4.17
C SER A 171 9.41 4.74 5.42
N ALA A 172 9.05 6.01 5.37
CA ALA A 172 9.14 6.95 6.50
C ALA A 172 7.78 7.15 7.20
N ALA A 173 6.83 6.21 7.02
CA ALA A 173 5.46 6.31 7.51
C ALA A 173 4.68 7.54 7.00
N ASN A 174 5.21 8.23 5.99
CA ASN A 174 4.52 9.32 5.31
C ASN A 174 3.40 8.78 4.41
N LEU A 175 2.36 9.56 4.23
CA LEU A 175 1.27 9.20 3.33
C LEU A 175 1.78 9.24 1.87
N ASN A 176 1.77 8.07 1.24
CA ASN A 176 2.25 7.88 -0.13
C ASN A 176 1.44 6.77 -0.79
N ILE A 177 0.27 7.13 -1.31
CA ILE A 177 -0.61 6.16 -1.96
C ILE A 177 -0.02 5.77 -3.31
N HIS A 178 0.28 4.50 -3.46
CA HIS A 178 0.74 3.90 -4.70
C HIS A 178 0.26 2.45 -4.83
N LEU A 179 0.26 1.93 -6.05
CA LEU A 179 -0.32 0.64 -6.38
C LEU A 179 0.79 -0.36 -6.71
N HIS A 180 0.81 -1.49 -6.04
CA HIS A 180 1.65 -2.64 -6.37
C HIS A 180 0.79 -3.72 -7.01
N GLY A 181 0.83 -3.84 -8.32
CA GLY A 181 0.16 -4.88 -9.08
C GLY A 181 1.09 -6.08 -9.27
N LEU A 182 0.69 -7.23 -8.77
CA LEU A 182 1.30 -8.52 -9.11
C LEU A 182 0.48 -9.10 -10.24
N VAL A 183 1.01 -9.03 -11.43
CA VAL A 183 0.31 -9.40 -12.66
C VAL A 183 0.98 -10.62 -13.26
N LEU A 184 0.21 -11.58 -13.73
CA LEU A 184 0.76 -12.69 -14.53
C LEU A 184 1.53 -12.08 -15.71
N ASP A 185 2.77 -12.52 -15.94
CA ASP A 185 3.64 -11.98 -17.01
C ASP A 185 3.25 -12.57 -18.38
N GLY A 186 1.95 -12.63 -18.63
CA GLY A 186 1.31 -13.20 -19.80
C GLY A 186 -0.20 -13.36 -19.62
N VAL A 187 -0.79 -14.13 -20.49
CA VAL A 187 -2.25 -14.39 -20.51
C VAL A 187 -2.53 -15.86 -20.75
N TYR A 188 -3.65 -16.32 -20.23
CA TYR A 188 -4.21 -17.63 -20.55
C TYR A 188 -5.10 -17.52 -21.79
N ARG A 189 -4.85 -18.37 -22.77
CA ARG A 189 -5.72 -18.60 -23.93
C ARG A 189 -6.57 -19.83 -23.69
N CYS A 190 -7.88 -19.73 -23.90
CA CYS A 190 -8.76 -20.90 -23.92
C CYS A 190 -8.59 -21.65 -25.26
N GLY A 191 -8.12 -22.89 -25.21
CA GLY A 191 -8.04 -23.77 -26.39
C GLY A 191 -9.43 -24.21 -26.85
N ALA A 192 -9.50 -24.74 -28.07
CA ALA A 192 -10.74 -25.33 -28.63
C ALA A 192 -11.24 -26.56 -27.82
N ASP A 193 -10.34 -27.21 -27.13
CA ASP A 193 -10.58 -28.33 -26.20
C ASP A 193 -10.95 -27.87 -24.77
N GLY A 194 -11.02 -26.55 -24.52
CA GLY A 194 -11.30 -25.99 -23.22
C GLY A 194 -10.12 -25.98 -22.25
N ALA A 195 -8.98 -26.54 -22.60
CA ALA A 195 -7.79 -26.51 -21.75
C ALA A 195 -7.09 -25.14 -21.85
N PRO A 196 -6.83 -24.44 -20.71
CA PRO A 196 -6.14 -23.17 -20.74
C PRO A 196 -4.64 -23.35 -21.00
N SER A 197 -4.07 -22.60 -21.95
CA SER A 197 -2.63 -22.52 -22.21
C SER A 197 -2.10 -21.14 -21.87
N PHE A 198 -0.95 -21.07 -21.17
CA PHE A 198 -0.33 -19.80 -20.79
C PHE A 198 0.62 -19.32 -21.89
N ILE A 199 0.46 -18.05 -22.31
CA ILE A 199 1.32 -17.39 -23.29
C ILE A 199 2.05 -16.26 -22.56
N GLU A 200 3.38 -16.36 -22.45
CA GLU A 200 4.21 -15.30 -21.85
C GLU A 200 4.24 -14.06 -22.73
N ALA A 201 4.10 -12.89 -22.12
CA ALA A 201 4.17 -11.61 -22.82
C ALA A 201 5.63 -11.09 -22.97
N GLY A 202 6.55 -11.60 -22.16
CA GLY A 202 7.95 -11.18 -22.15
C GLY A 202 8.20 -9.83 -21.47
N VAL A 203 9.45 -9.34 -21.55
CA VAL A 203 9.85 -8.08 -20.90
C VAL A 203 9.34 -6.90 -21.72
N PRO A 204 8.63 -5.92 -21.12
CA PRO A 204 8.24 -4.70 -21.83
C PRO A 204 9.45 -3.85 -22.16
N THR A 205 9.42 -3.11 -23.25
CA THR A 205 10.44 -2.10 -23.59
C THR A 205 10.20 -0.80 -22.80
N GLU A 206 11.21 0.08 -22.74
CA GLU A 206 11.04 1.40 -22.10
C GLU A 206 10.00 2.24 -22.83
N ASP A 207 9.94 2.18 -24.18
CA ASP A 207 8.96 2.89 -25.00
C ASP A 207 7.53 2.38 -24.73
N GLU A 208 7.36 1.05 -24.61
CA GLU A 208 6.07 0.47 -24.24
C GLU A 208 5.62 0.94 -22.86
N LEU A 209 6.53 1.00 -21.87
CA LEU A 209 6.20 1.50 -20.54
C LEU A 209 5.79 2.97 -20.55
N HIS A 210 6.49 3.78 -21.35
CA HIS A 210 6.16 5.19 -21.53
C HIS A 210 4.76 5.36 -22.16
N ALA A 211 4.46 4.63 -23.23
CA ALA A 211 3.16 4.64 -23.90
C ALA A 211 2.02 4.15 -22.97
N LEU A 212 2.30 3.10 -22.16
CA LEU A 212 1.38 2.62 -21.16
C LEU A 212 1.07 3.68 -20.11
N LEU A 213 2.11 4.34 -19.58
CA LEU A 213 1.94 5.37 -18.57
C LEU A 213 1.14 6.55 -19.13
N GLN A 214 1.42 7.01 -20.34
CA GLN A 214 0.61 8.04 -21.02
C GLN A 214 -0.86 7.62 -21.13
N THR A 215 -1.11 6.38 -21.54
CA THR A 215 -2.47 5.83 -21.66
C THR A 215 -3.18 5.78 -20.29
N ILE A 216 -2.47 5.37 -19.24
CA ILE A 216 -2.99 5.35 -17.88
C ILE A 216 -3.37 6.77 -17.46
N ILE A 217 -2.47 7.74 -17.60
CA ILE A 217 -2.69 9.15 -17.25
C ILE A 217 -3.93 9.70 -17.98
N ALA A 218 -3.98 9.58 -19.31
CA ALA A 218 -5.09 10.08 -20.11
C ALA A 218 -6.44 9.49 -19.67
N ARG A 219 -6.49 8.19 -19.38
CA ARG A 219 -7.72 7.52 -18.92
C ARG A 219 -8.08 7.89 -17.48
N LEU A 220 -7.10 8.08 -16.61
CA LEU A 220 -7.34 8.53 -15.24
C LEU A 220 -7.90 9.94 -15.22
N MET A 221 -7.28 10.88 -15.94
CA MET A 221 -7.76 12.26 -16.04
C MET A 221 -9.20 12.29 -16.57
N LYS A 222 -9.47 11.62 -17.69
CA LYS A 222 -10.82 11.51 -18.25
C LYS A 222 -11.85 10.90 -17.29
N MET A 223 -11.45 9.90 -16.50
CA MET A 223 -12.33 9.27 -15.52
C MET A 223 -12.64 10.22 -14.36
N LEU A 224 -11.65 10.95 -13.85
CA LEU A 224 -11.79 11.91 -12.76
C LEU A 224 -12.62 13.13 -13.21
N THR A 225 -12.42 13.66 -14.42
CA THR A 225 -13.27 14.73 -14.99
C THR A 225 -14.73 14.29 -15.12
N ARG A 226 -14.98 13.09 -15.66
CA ARG A 226 -16.35 12.55 -15.76
C ARG A 226 -17.05 12.36 -14.42
N ARG A 227 -16.31 12.21 -13.34
CA ARG A 227 -16.82 12.10 -11.98
C ARG A 227 -16.98 13.46 -11.28
N GLY A 228 -16.69 14.55 -11.97
CA GLY A 228 -16.74 15.89 -11.41
C GLY A 228 -15.65 16.19 -10.37
N VAL A 229 -14.62 15.33 -10.28
CA VAL A 229 -13.50 15.50 -9.32
C VAL A 229 -12.45 16.45 -9.88
N LEU A 230 -12.34 16.50 -11.22
CA LEU A 230 -11.50 17.46 -11.93
C LEU A 230 -12.38 18.36 -12.76
N VAL A 231 -12.03 19.64 -12.77
CA VAL A 231 -12.66 20.66 -13.61
C VAL A 231 -11.61 21.19 -14.57
N GLU A 232 -11.95 21.27 -15.85
CA GLU A 232 -11.11 21.91 -16.86
C GLU A 232 -11.60 23.35 -17.06
N ASP A 233 -10.72 24.30 -16.79
CA ASP A 233 -10.96 25.73 -17.03
C ASP A 233 -9.76 26.35 -17.70
N MET A 234 -9.99 27.11 -18.78
CA MET A 234 -8.97 27.81 -19.60
C MET A 234 -7.77 26.92 -20.01
N GLY A 235 -8.02 25.62 -20.28
CA GLY A 235 -6.96 24.68 -20.67
C GLY A 235 -6.10 24.17 -19.51
N GLN A 236 -6.47 24.47 -18.29
CA GLN A 236 -5.86 23.93 -17.08
C GLN A 236 -6.85 23.02 -16.34
N THR A 237 -6.32 21.98 -15.70
CA THR A 237 -7.12 21.03 -14.94
C THR A 237 -6.93 21.28 -13.45
N TYR A 238 -8.01 21.53 -12.74
CA TYR A 238 -8.04 21.77 -11.30
C TYR A 238 -8.80 20.67 -10.57
N LEU A 239 -8.47 20.46 -9.30
CA LEU A 239 -9.33 19.68 -8.41
C LEU A 239 -10.61 20.48 -8.14
N ALA A 240 -11.77 19.89 -8.37
CA ALA A 240 -13.02 20.48 -7.96
C ALA A 240 -13.02 20.69 -6.44
N GLU A 241 -13.53 21.83 -5.97
CA GLU A 241 -13.74 22.03 -4.55
C GLU A 241 -14.80 21.01 -4.09
N PRO A 242 -14.53 20.22 -3.05
CA PRO A 242 -15.52 19.27 -2.56
C PRO A 242 -16.73 20.02 -2.00
N ASP A 243 -17.91 19.72 -2.48
CA ASP A 243 -19.15 20.17 -1.88
C ASP A 243 -19.26 19.63 -0.45
N GLY A 244 -19.18 20.55 0.53
CA GLY A 244 -19.43 20.26 1.94
C GLY A 244 -18.38 19.39 2.61
N ASP A 245 -17.30 20.00 3.11
CA ASP A 245 -16.39 19.34 4.02
C ASP A 245 -17.08 18.95 5.32
N GLY A 246 -17.36 17.67 5.49
CA GLY A 246 -17.74 17.13 6.80
C GLY A 246 -16.63 17.39 7.84
N ASP A 247 -16.99 17.45 9.12
CA ASP A 247 -16.09 17.73 10.22
C ASP A 247 -14.84 16.83 10.24
N GLU A 248 -14.98 15.56 9.84
CA GLU A 248 -13.87 14.61 9.71
C GLU A 248 -12.84 15.04 8.67
N ALA A 249 -13.29 15.54 7.52
CA ALA A 249 -12.40 15.98 6.45
C ALA A 249 -11.60 17.22 6.87
N ARG A 250 -12.22 18.16 7.57
CA ARG A 250 -11.55 19.37 8.10
C ARG A 250 -10.44 19.04 9.09
N THR A 251 -10.65 18.03 9.94
CA THR A 251 -9.63 17.55 10.88
C THR A 251 -8.50 16.79 10.19
N LEU A 252 -8.81 15.95 9.20
CA LEU A 252 -7.83 15.03 8.61
C LEU A 252 -6.99 15.65 7.49
N ARG A 253 -7.51 16.61 6.73
CA ARG A 253 -6.79 17.24 5.60
C ARG A 253 -5.45 17.84 5.97
N PRO A 254 -5.32 18.64 7.05
CA PRO A 254 -4.02 19.18 7.44
C PRO A 254 -3.00 18.09 7.77
N LEU A 255 -3.43 17.02 8.44
CA LEU A 255 -2.59 15.85 8.75
C LEU A 255 -2.17 15.11 7.48
N GLN A 256 -3.10 14.89 6.55
CA GLN A 256 -2.83 14.22 5.28
C GLN A 256 -1.85 15.03 4.42
N ALA A 257 -2.08 16.35 4.29
CA ALA A 257 -1.22 17.25 3.54
C ALA A 257 0.21 17.29 4.13
N ALA A 258 0.32 17.41 5.45
CA ALA A 258 1.60 17.38 6.15
C ALA A 258 2.32 16.03 5.97
N ALA A 259 1.60 14.91 6.10
CA ALA A 259 2.18 13.58 5.93
C ALA A 259 2.69 13.34 4.50
N ILE A 260 1.97 13.81 3.47
CA ILE A 260 2.39 13.69 2.05
C ILE A 260 3.63 14.53 1.77
N THR A 261 3.69 15.75 2.31
CA THR A 261 4.76 16.70 2.06
C THR A 261 5.96 16.57 3.00
N TYR A 262 5.95 15.56 3.89
CA TYR A 262 6.98 15.36 4.94
C TYR A 262 7.16 16.57 5.85
N ARG A 263 6.05 17.18 6.26
CA ARG A 263 6.05 18.33 7.15
C ARG A 263 5.39 18.02 8.49
N ILE A 264 5.73 18.77 9.49
CA ILE A 264 5.09 18.71 10.81
C ILE A 264 3.75 19.44 10.69
N ALA A 265 2.65 18.76 11.04
CA ALA A 265 1.31 19.28 10.85
C ALA A 265 0.96 20.41 11.84
N PHE A 266 1.34 20.25 13.10
CA PHE A 266 0.91 21.11 14.21
C PHE A 266 2.06 21.43 15.19
N GLY A 267 1.82 22.40 16.07
CA GLY A 267 2.75 22.79 17.13
C GLY A 267 3.75 23.86 16.73
N PRO A 268 4.71 24.19 17.62
CA PRO A 268 5.67 25.28 17.39
C PRO A 268 6.56 25.10 16.15
N ARG A 269 6.66 23.88 15.65
CA ARG A 269 7.43 23.54 14.45
C ARG A 269 6.55 23.19 13.26
N ALA A 270 5.27 23.57 13.28
CA ALA A 270 4.36 23.33 12.16
C ALA A 270 4.94 23.88 10.84
N GLY A 271 4.76 23.15 9.76
CA GLY A 271 5.29 23.50 8.44
C GLY A 271 6.77 23.17 8.21
N GLN A 272 7.56 22.90 9.26
CA GLN A 272 8.94 22.48 9.10
C GLN A 272 9.03 21.06 8.49
N LYS A 273 10.08 20.84 7.72
CA LYS A 273 10.34 19.53 7.11
C LYS A 273 10.70 18.50 8.19
N MET A 274 10.11 17.31 8.12
CA MET A 274 10.46 16.23 9.03
C MET A 274 11.88 15.71 8.71
N LEU A 275 12.68 15.50 9.75
CA LEU A 275 13.97 14.84 9.62
C LEU A 275 13.75 13.35 9.33
N THR A 276 14.30 12.87 8.23
CA THR A 276 14.30 11.46 7.89
C THR A 276 15.74 10.97 7.79
N LEU A 277 15.99 9.70 8.13
CA LEU A 277 17.33 9.11 7.98
C LEU A 277 17.86 9.24 6.53
N ARG A 278 16.97 9.23 5.54
CA ARG A 278 17.34 9.44 4.12
C ARG A 278 17.80 10.86 3.82
N GLY A 279 17.24 11.87 4.50
CA GLY A 279 17.67 13.26 4.36
C GLY A 279 19.02 13.56 4.99
N ALA A 280 19.50 12.69 5.87
CA ALA A 280 20.79 12.79 6.54
C ALA A 280 21.91 11.98 5.83
N MET A 281 21.58 11.12 4.86
CA MET A 281 22.56 10.33 4.11
C MET A 281 22.90 10.99 2.78
N PRO A 282 24.19 10.92 2.33
CA PRO A 282 24.57 11.39 1.01
C PRO A 282 23.71 10.71 -0.06
N GLN A 283 23.12 11.50 -0.95
CA GLN A 283 22.41 10.94 -2.11
C GLN A 283 23.45 10.51 -3.15
N GLU A 284 23.59 9.20 -3.35
CA GLU A 284 24.28 8.70 -4.53
C GLU A 284 23.51 9.17 -5.78
N ALA A 285 24.27 9.59 -6.80
CA ALA A 285 23.70 9.97 -8.10
C ALA A 285 22.83 8.80 -8.61
N THR A 286 21.53 9.05 -8.75
CA THR A 286 20.58 8.01 -9.15
C THR A 286 20.80 7.67 -10.62
N SER A 287 21.39 6.49 -10.89
CA SER A 287 21.31 5.88 -12.22
C SER A 287 19.83 5.68 -12.58
N ARG A 288 19.47 5.96 -13.84
CA ARG A 288 18.13 5.71 -14.37
C ARG A 288 17.76 4.26 -14.08
N GLN A 289 16.67 4.04 -13.37
CA GLN A 289 16.22 2.68 -13.06
C GLN A 289 15.74 2.01 -14.35
N PRO A 290 16.20 0.79 -14.66
CA PRO A 290 15.71 0.06 -15.82
C PRO A 290 14.21 -0.22 -15.68
N LEU A 291 13.50 -0.24 -16.80
CA LEU A 291 12.06 -0.51 -16.87
C LEU A 291 11.23 0.39 -15.93
N CYS A 292 11.54 1.69 -15.95
CA CYS A 292 10.82 2.73 -15.21
C CYS A 292 10.51 3.91 -16.15
N ALA A 293 9.22 4.23 -16.31
CA ALA A 293 8.74 5.42 -17.02
C ALA A 293 8.27 6.46 -16.01
N ASP A 294 8.61 7.73 -16.26
CA ASP A 294 8.20 8.87 -15.43
C ASP A 294 7.59 9.97 -16.32
N ILE A 295 6.38 10.44 -15.99
CA ILE A 295 5.66 11.51 -16.69
C ILE A 295 4.87 12.34 -15.67
N ASP A 296 5.10 13.63 -15.59
CA ASP A 296 4.33 14.59 -14.80
C ASP A 296 4.08 14.17 -13.33
N GLY A 297 5.09 13.58 -12.69
CA GLY A 297 5.02 13.09 -11.31
C GLY A 297 4.34 11.73 -11.14
N PHE A 298 3.86 11.11 -12.23
CA PHE A 298 3.54 9.69 -12.26
C PHE A 298 4.78 8.87 -12.55
N SER A 299 4.90 7.68 -11.97
CA SER A 299 5.90 6.72 -12.38
C SER A 299 5.33 5.31 -12.48
N LEU A 300 5.75 4.57 -13.50
CA LEU A 300 5.39 3.18 -13.72
C LEU A 300 6.65 2.33 -13.80
N HIS A 301 6.80 1.41 -12.87
CA HIS A 301 7.96 0.53 -12.78
C HIS A 301 7.56 -0.93 -12.96
N ALA A 302 8.30 -1.70 -13.78
CA ALA A 302 8.01 -3.09 -14.13
C ALA A 302 9.24 -4.02 -14.12
N ALA A 303 10.35 -3.63 -13.47
CA ALA A 303 11.61 -4.39 -13.51
C ALA A 303 11.59 -5.69 -12.71
N VAL A 304 10.73 -5.81 -11.70
CA VAL A 304 10.72 -6.99 -10.82
C VAL A 304 9.88 -8.10 -11.44
N ARG A 305 10.53 -9.22 -11.75
CA ARG A 305 9.90 -10.44 -12.31
C ARG A 305 10.34 -11.66 -11.53
N GLY A 306 9.40 -12.51 -11.15
CA GLY A 306 9.64 -13.85 -10.61
C GLY A 306 9.32 -14.93 -11.66
N LYS A 307 10.09 -16.00 -11.69
CA LYS A 307 9.80 -17.17 -12.56
C LYS A 307 8.48 -17.84 -12.19
N THR A 308 8.22 -17.89 -10.89
CA THR A 308 6.95 -18.28 -10.29
C THR A 308 6.73 -17.43 -9.04
N TRP A 309 5.53 -17.40 -8.50
CA TRP A 309 5.25 -16.74 -7.23
C TRP A 309 6.03 -17.33 -6.04
N SER A 310 6.37 -18.59 -6.10
CA SER A 310 7.17 -19.30 -5.09
C SER A 310 8.68 -19.06 -5.21
N ASP A 311 9.13 -18.21 -6.13
CA ASP A 311 10.53 -17.84 -6.27
C ASP A 311 11.03 -17.15 -4.98
N PRO A 312 12.05 -17.70 -4.27
CA PRO A 312 12.56 -17.14 -3.02
C PRO A 312 13.14 -15.73 -3.17
N TYR A 313 13.47 -15.31 -4.37
CA TYR A 313 13.95 -13.98 -4.71
C TYR A 313 12.82 -12.99 -5.02
N PHE A 314 11.57 -13.45 -5.08
CA PHE A 314 10.44 -12.55 -5.29
C PHE A 314 10.18 -11.73 -4.01
N PRO A 315 10.17 -10.39 -4.04
CA PRO A 315 10.22 -9.53 -2.86
C PRO A 315 9.03 -9.62 -1.91
N PHE A 316 8.07 -10.50 -2.19
CA PHE A 316 6.87 -10.70 -1.37
C PHE A 316 6.94 -11.85 -0.36
N GLN A 317 8.00 -12.65 -0.33
CA GLN A 317 8.12 -13.72 0.66
C GLN A 317 8.37 -13.24 2.09
N GLY A 318 8.67 -11.96 2.29
CA GLY A 318 8.76 -11.38 3.63
C GLY A 318 7.91 -10.12 3.71
N ALA A 319 6.90 -10.13 4.56
CA ALA A 319 6.08 -8.94 4.88
C ALA A 319 6.94 -7.71 5.27
N ALA A 320 8.21 -7.91 5.63
CA ALA A 320 9.18 -6.88 5.94
C ALA A 320 9.85 -6.25 4.70
N GLN A 321 9.72 -6.82 3.50
CA GLN A 321 10.38 -6.32 2.29
C GLN A 321 9.50 -5.47 1.38
N ILE A 322 8.19 -5.41 1.60
CA ILE A 322 7.27 -4.55 0.84
C ILE A 322 7.70 -3.08 0.88
N GLY A 323 8.36 -2.65 1.96
CA GLY A 323 8.91 -1.31 2.09
C GLY A 323 10.23 -1.04 1.33
N ARG A 324 10.93 -2.08 0.84
CA ARG A 324 12.22 -1.92 0.16
C ARG A 324 12.12 -1.86 -1.36
N ALA A 325 11.04 -2.41 -1.95
CA ALA A 325 10.76 -2.34 -3.39
C ALA A 325 10.03 -1.06 -3.79
N SER A 326 9.97 -0.04 -2.93
CA SER A 326 9.43 1.24 -3.32
C SER A 326 10.32 1.84 -4.39
N CYS A 327 9.78 2.11 -5.56
CA CYS A 327 10.34 3.14 -6.44
C CYS A 327 10.76 4.31 -5.56
N ARG A 328 12.01 4.75 -5.67
CA ARG A 328 12.44 6.02 -5.10
C ARG A 328 11.67 7.10 -5.85
N ALA A 329 10.40 7.28 -5.50
CA ALA A 329 9.66 8.43 -5.96
C ALA A 329 10.42 9.65 -5.45
N ARG A 330 11.01 10.39 -6.39
CA ARG A 330 11.59 11.69 -6.09
C ARG A 330 10.47 12.59 -5.62
N VAL A 331 10.67 13.18 -4.47
CA VAL A 331 9.99 14.41 -4.07
C VAL A 331 10.87 15.56 -4.50
#